data_d18923e15f0faa02d9499dae7175ff73
#
_entry.id   d18923e15f0faa02d9499dae7175ff73
#
_cell.length_a   1.000
_cell.length_b   1.000
_cell.length_c   1.000
_cell.angle_alpha   90.00
_cell.angle_beta   90.00
_cell.angle_gamma   90.00
#
_symmetry.space_group_name_H-M   'P 1'
#
loop_
_entity.id
_entity.type
_entity.pdbx_description
1 polymer ?
#
loop_
_entity_poly.entity_id
_entity_poly.type
_entity_poly.pdbx_seq_one_letter_code
_entity_poly.pdbx_strand_id
1 'polypeptide(L)'
;MAAEGESAPRGVTVKDVASHDFVIAYAAHLKRIGKIEVPKWADLVKTATHKELAPYDPDWYYIRAAAIARRVYLRAGSGVGGFKKAFGGRVMRGTRPERFGKASGSVARHILKELETLKIVEKVPGGKGRRVTPQGQRDLDSIAGQIGEK
;
A
#
# COMPACT_ATOMS: atom_id res chain seq x y z
N MET A 1 6.38 0.45 43.81
CA MET A 1 6.68 0.66 43.35
C MET A 1 6.60 0.53 42.32
N ALA A 2 6.57 0.53 42.04
CA ALA A 2 6.73 0.53 41.08
C ALA A 2 6.06 0.19 40.06
N ALA A 3 5.14 0.01 40.14
CA ALA A 3 4.37 -0.30 39.14
C ALA A 3 4.47 0.56 38.06
N GLU A 4 5.20 1.33 38.26
CA GLU A 4 5.41 2.16 37.38
C GLU A 4 5.54 1.65 36.11
N GLY A 5 6.06 0.75 35.90
CA GLY A 5 6.28 0.24 34.62
C GLY A 5 5.04 0.06 33.85
N GLU A 6 3.96 0.05 34.52
CA GLU A 6 2.91 -0.30 33.89
C GLU A 6 2.24 0.69 33.21
N SER A 7 2.78 1.57 32.61
CA SER A 7 2.06 2.43 31.74
C SER A 7 1.13 1.58 30.90
N ALA A 8 -0.06 2.04 30.70
CA ALA A 8 -1.00 1.40 29.81
C ALA A 8 -0.30 1.11 28.49
N PRO A 9 -0.52 -0.05 27.92
CA PRO A 9 0.13 -0.37 26.66
C PRO A 9 -0.21 0.70 25.63
N ARG A 10 0.81 1.28 25.06
CA ARG A 10 0.60 2.25 24.02
C ARG A 10 0.02 1.54 22.84
N GLY A 11 -0.94 2.17 22.18
CA GLY A 11 -1.46 1.63 20.96
C GLY A 11 -0.34 1.46 19.95
N VAL A 12 -0.36 0.36 19.22
CA VAL A 12 0.61 0.11 18.15
C VAL A 12 0.03 0.68 16.85
N THR A 13 0.80 1.50 16.18
CA THR A 13 0.37 2.09 14.91
C THR A 13 1.14 1.46 13.75
N VAL A 14 0.76 1.81 12.54
CA VAL A 14 1.43 1.33 11.32
C VAL A 14 2.93 1.67 11.34
N LYS A 15 3.31 2.78 11.99
CA LYS A 15 4.70 3.19 12.06
C LYS A 15 5.55 2.32 12.99
N ASP A 16 4.92 1.58 13.89
CA ASP A 16 5.60 0.78 14.89
C ASP A 16 5.90 -0.65 14.46
N VAL A 17 5.41 -1.07 13.31
CA VAL A 17 5.60 -2.44 12.82
C VAL A 17 6.42 -2.45 11.54
N ALA A 18 7.04 -3.60 11.25
CA ALA A 18 7.82 -3.75 10.03
C ALA A 18 6.92 -3.63 8.81
N SER A 19 7.40 -2.90 7.80
CA SER A 19 6.60 -2.64 6.61
C SER A 19 6.17 -3.91 5.89
N HIS A 20 7.09 -4.87 5.76
CA HIS A 20 6.83 -6.12 5.06
C HIS A 20 5.73 -6.92 5.76
N ASP A 21 5.83 -7.05 7.07
CA ASP A 21 4.85 -7.80 7.87
C ASP A 21 3.48 -7.14 7.80
N PHE A 22 3.45 -5.80 7.86
CA PHE A 22 2.21 -5.07 7.76
C PHE A 22 1.55 -5.25 6.40
N VAL A 23 2.33 -5.15 5.33
CA VAL A 23 1.80 -5.30 3.96
C VAL A 23 1.19 -6.68 3.76
N ILE A 24 1.87 -7.73 4.22
CA ILE A 24 1.35 -9.10 4.10
C ILE A 24 0.04 -9.25 4.89
N ALA A 25 0.01 -8.78 6.11
CA ALA A 25 -1.17 -8.90 6.97
C ALA A 25 -2.35 -8.11 6.42
N TYR A 26 -2.11 -6.89 5.97
CA TYR A 26 -3.18 -6.05 5.43
C TYR A 26 -3.69 -6.56 4.08
N ALA A 27 -2.82 -7.11 3.25
CA ALA A 27 -3.23 -7.74 2.00
C ALA A 27 -4.15 -8.95 2.27
N ALA A 28 -3.82 -9.76 3.25
CA ALA A 28 -4.68 -10.88 3.66
C ALA A 28 -6.03 -10.39 4.17
N HIS A 29 -6.04 -9.28 4.91
CA HIS A 29 -7.27 -8.67 5.40
C HIS A 29 -8.14 -8.16 4.25
N LEU A 30 -7.55 -7.47 3.28
CA LEU A 30 -8.29 -6.98 2.11
C LEU A 30 -8.89 -8.11 1.28
N LYS A 31 -8.13 -9.20 1.11
CA LYS A 31 -8.63 -10.36 0.39
C LYS A 31 -9.80 -11.00 1.14
N ARG A 32 -9.70 -11.10 2.46
CA ARG A 32 -10.72 -11.72 3.30
C ARG A 32 -12.03 -10.93 3.30
N ILE A 33 -11.97 -9.60 3.27
CA ILE A 33 -13.15 -8.76 3.22
C ILE A 33 -13.91 -8.96 1.90
N GLY A 34 -13.18 -9.17 0.80
CA GLY A 34 -13.77 -9.41 -0.50
C GLY A 34 -14.45 -8.22 -1.14
N LYS A 35 -14.17 -6.99 -0.66
CA LYS A 35 -14.78 -5.78 -1.22
C LYS A 35 -13.95 -5.12 -2.30
N ILE A 36 -12.70 -5.54 -2.47
CA ILE A 36 -11.88 -5.03 -3.56
C ILE A 36 -12.17 -5.83 -4.81
N GLU A 37 -12.49 -5.12 -5.90
CA GLU A 37 -12.75 -5.73 -7.16
C GLU A 37 -11.45 -5.80 -7.95
N VAL A 38 -10.90 -6.99 -8.06
CA VAL A 38 -9.67 -7.19 -8.83
C VAL A 38 -10.00 -7.03 -10.31
N PRO A 39 -9.31 -6.15 -11.03
CA PRO A 39 -9.63 -5.93 -12.43
C PRO A 39 -9.33 -7.17 -13.28
N LYS A 40 -10.06 -7.33 -14.37
CA LYS A 40 -9.89 -8.48 -15.26
C LYS A 40 -8.50 -8.54 -15.88
N TRP A 41 -7.87 -7.40 -16.07
CA TRP A 41 -6.55 -7.33 -16.66
C TRP A 41 -5.41 -7.68 -15.66
N ALA A 42 -5.74 -7.89 -14.39
CA ALA A 42 -4.72 -8.17 -13.38
C ALA A 42 -3.88 -9.41 -13.69
N ASP A 43 -4.46 -10.39 -14.35
CA ASP A 43 -3.74 -11.63 -14.68
C ASP A 43 -2.85 -11.49 -15.92
N LEU A 44 -2.97 -10.40 -16.64
CA LEU A 44 -2.29 -10.24 -17.93
C LEU A 44 -1.16 -9.24 -17.93
N VAL A 45 -1.13 -8.32 -16.96
CA VAL A 45 -0.24 -7.18 -17.04
C VAL A 45 1.01 -7.32 -16.20
N LYS A 46 2.05 -6.62 -16.63
CA LYS A 46 3.22 -6.37 -15.81
C LYS A 46 2.96 -5.11 -14.99
N THR A 47 3.62 -4.97 -13.85
CA THR A 47 3.43 -3.79 -13.01
C THR A 47 4.25 -2.57 -13.48
N ALA A 48 5.08 -2.75 -14.48
CA ALA A 48 5.82 -1.66 -15.11
C ALA A 48 6.37 -2.14 -16.45
N THR A 49 6.67 -1.20 -17.34
CA THR A 49 7.21 -1.54 -18.66
C THR A 49 8.58 -2.19 -18.58
N HIS A 50 9.36 -1.86 -17.55
CA HIS A 50 10.71 -2.41 -17.40
C HIS A 50 10.75 -3.81 -16.77
N LYS A 51 9.63 -4.32 -16.31
CA LYS A 51 9.59 -5.68 -15.76
C LYS A 51 9.57 -6.70 -16.90
N GLU A 52 10.27 -7.81 -16.70
CA GLU A 52 10.31 -8.85 -17.72
C GLU A 52 9.06 -9.71 -17.73
N LEU A 53 8.53 -9.98 -16.55
CA LEU A 53 7.38 -10.88 -16.39
C LEU A 53 6.30 -10.26 -15.52
N ALA A 54 5.11 -10.81 -15.62
CA ALA A 54 4.02 -10.49 -14.72
C ALA A 54 4.36 -11.00 -13.30
N PRO A 55 3.70 -10.45 -12.25
CA PRO A 55 3.96 -10.92 -10.90
C PRO A 55 3.64 -12.41 -10.74
N TYR A 56 4.49 -13.09 -9.95
CA TYR A 56 4.34 -14.51 -9.72
C TYR A 56 3.19 -14.82 -8.78
N ASP A 57 2.98 -13.99 -7.77
CA ASP A 57 1.98 -14.19 -6.74
C ASP A 57 0.60 -13.85 -7.31
N PRO A 58 -0.36 -14.78 -7.31
CA PRO A 58 -1.71 -14.47 -7.82
C PRO A 58 -2.43 -13.38 -7.03
N ASP A 59 -2.01 -13.14 -5.79
CA ASP A 59 -2.61 -12.11 -4.94
C ASP A 59 -1.84 -10.78 -4.97
N TRP A 60 -1.01 -10.57 -5.98
CA TRP A 60 -0.17 -9.39 -6.08
C TRP A 60 -0.94 -8.06 -6.01
N TYR A 61 -2.18 -8.08 -6.51
CA TYR A 61 -3.01 -6.88 -6.50
C TYR A 61 -3.34 -6.45 -5.08
N TYR A 62 -3.68 -7.40 -4.22
CA TYR A 62 -3.95 -7.10 -2.80
C TYR A 62 -2.69 -6.62 -2.08
N ILE A 63 -1.56 -7.19 -2.41
CA ILE A 63 -0.27 -6.79 -1.84
C ILE A 63 0.06 -5.36 -2.25
N ARG A 64 -0.13 -5.03 -3.51
CA ARG A 64 0.10 -3.67 -4.00
C ARG A 64 -0.88 -2.69 -3.36
N ALA A 65 -2.14 -3.07 -3.20
CA ALA A 65 -3.14 -2.25 -2.54
C ALA A 65 -2.76 -1.97 -1.08
N ALA A 66 -2.29 -2.98 -0.37
CA ALA A 66 -1.82 -2.82 1.00
C ALA A 66 -0.62 -1.87 1.09
N ALA A 67 0.32 -2.01 0.17
CA ALA A 67 1.50 -1.16 0.13
C ALA A 67 1.13 0.31 -0.15
N ILE A 68 0.19 0.54 -1.06
CA ILE A 68 -0.29 1.89 -1.38
C ILE A 68 -1.04 2.48 -0.18
N ALA A 69 -1.89 1.71 0.48
CA ALA A 69 -2.61 2.18 1.66
C ALA A 69 -1.64 2.59 2.77
N ARG A 70 -0.61 1.79 2.99
CA ARG A 70 0.42 2.12 3.97
C ARG A 70 1.13 3.43 3.62
N ARG A 71 1.47 3.62 2.34
CA ARG A 71 2.15 4.84 1.92
C ARG A 71 1.28 6.08 2.07
N VAL A 72 0.00 5.97 1.78
CA VAL A 72 -0.94 7.09 1.99
C VAL A 72 -1.04 7.43 3.49
N TYR A 73 -1.04 6.41 4.35
CA TYR A 73 -1.05 6.61 5.79
C TYR A 73 0.19 7.36 6.27
N LEU A 74 1.37 6.98 5.77
CA LEU A 74 2.63 7.56 6.20
C LEU A 74 2.88 8.94 5.60
N ARG A 75 2.39 9.19 4.40
CA ARG A 75 2.66 10.43 3.70
C ARG A 75 1.41 10.89 2.96
N ALA A 76 0.69 11.79 3.56
CA ALA A 76 -0.50 12.37 2.95
C ALA A 76 -0.13 13.21 1.73
N GLY A 77 -1.03 13.31 0.77
CA GLY A 77 -0.82 14.13 -0.41
C GLY A 77 -0.15 13.42 -1.57
N SER A 78 0.13 12.12 -1.45
CA SER A 78 0.72 11.36 -2.55
C SER A 78 -0.31 11.07 -3.62
N GLY A 79 0.06 11.28 -4.86
CA GLY A 79 -0.79 10.98 -6.01
C GLY A 79 -0.22 9.86 -6.87
N VAL A 80 -0.88 9.58 -7.99
CA VAL A 80 -0.47 8.52 -8.92
C VAL A 80 0.99 8.70 -9.35
N GLY A 81 1.41 9.93 -9.65
CA GLY A 81 2.80 10.19 -10.06
C GLY A 81 3.81 9.81 -8.98
N GLY A 82 3.51 10.12 -7.72
CA GLY A 82 4.35 9.72 -6.60
C GLY A 82 4.45 8.21 -6.45
N PHE A 83 3.36 7.48 -6.65
CA PHE A 83 3.37 6.02 -6.58
C PHE A 83 4.11 5.39 -7.76
N LYS A 84 4.05 6.00 -8.93
CA LYS A 84 4.85 5.53 -10.08
C LYS A 84 6.34 5.56 -9.75
N LYS A 85 6.79 6.59 -9.04
CA LYS A 85 8.18 6.68 -8.60
C LYS A 85 8.48 5.71 -7.47
N ALA A 86 7.58 5.61 -6.49
CA ALA A 86 7.79 4.77 -5.31
C ALA A 86 7.93 3.30 -5.65
N PHE A 87 7.19 2.81 -6.63
CA PHE A 87 7.21 1.41 -7.05
C PHE A 87 8.02 1.19 -8.32
N GLY A 88 8.77 2.19 -8.76
CA GLY A 88 9.65 2.06 -9.91
C GLY A 88 10.91 1.28 -9.59
N GLY A 89 11.71 1.04 -10.58
CA GLY A 89 12.93 0.29 -10.42
C GLY A 89 13.89 0.48 -11.59
N ARG A 90 14.87 -0.38 -11.66
CA ARG A 90 15.91 -0.28 -12.70
C ARG A 90 15.40 -0.79 -14.02
N VAL A 91 15.74 -0.05 -15.07
CA VAL A 91 15.45 -0.48 -16.44
C VAL A 91 16.71 -1.13 -17.00
N MET A 92 16.62 -2.40 -17.40
CA MET A 92 17.71 -3.11 -18.05
C MET A 92 17.76 -2.67 -19.50
N ARG A 93 18.90 -2.12 -19.91
CA ARG A 93 19.08 -1.56 -21.24
C ARG A 93 20.16 -2.28 -22.05
N GLY A 94 20.36 -3.56 -21.75
CA GLY A 94 21.40 -4.35 -22.39
C GLY A 94 22.78 -3.93 -21.89
N THR A 95 23.67 -3.57 -22.79
CA THR A 95 25.04 -3.14 -22.43
C THR A 95 25.12 -1.70 -21.97
N ARG A 96 24.02 -0.92 -22.10
CA ARG A 96 23.99 0.47 -21.66
C ARG A 96 23.75 0.54 -20.17
N PRO A 97 24.18 1.64 -19.50
CA PRO A 97 23.92 1.79 -18.07
C PRO A 97 22.42 1.75 -17.74
N GLU A 98 22.09 1.14 -16.61
CA GLU A 98 20.71 1.06 -16.16
C GLU A 98 20.19 2.44 -15.78
N ARG A 99 18.91 2.66 -16.00
CA ARG A 99 18.23 3.89 -15.59
C ARG A 99 17.01 3.56 -14.78
N PHE A 100 16.50 4.55 -14.05
CA PHE A 100 15.29 4.39 -13.27
C PHE A 100 14.07 4.41 -14.19
N GLY A 101 13.17 3.46 -13.99
CA GLY A 101 11.89 3.39 -14.69
C GLY A 101 10.71 3.46 -13.72
N LYS A 102 9.67 4.18 -14.11
CA LYS A 102 8.49 4.34 -13.26
C LYS A 102 7.58 3.12 -13.38
N ALA A 103 6.84 2.84 -12.31
CA ALA A 103 5.84 1.77 -12.30
C ALA A 103 4.59 2.18 -13.09
N SER A 104 3.68 1.22 -13.29
CA SER A 104 2.43 1.46 -14.01
C SER A 104 1.53 2.42 -13.23
N GLY A 105 1.08 3.48 -13.91
CA GLY A 105 0.12 4.40 -13.34
C GLY A 105 -1.29 3.85 -13.29
N SER A 106 -1.65 2.95 -14.22
CA SER A 106 -2.98 2.35 -14.25
C SER A 106 -3.25 1.50 -13.03
N VAL A 107 -2.26 0.73 -12.58
CA VAL A 107 -2.38 -0.10 -11.38
C VAL A 107 -2.61 0.79 -10.17
N ALA A 108 -1.78 1.81 -9.96
CA ALA A 108 -1.92 2.70 -8.82
C ALA A 108 -3.24 3.46 -8.85
N ARG A 109 -3.66 3.91 -10.02
CA ARG A 109 -4.91 4.66 -10.18
C ARG A 109 -6.11 3.81 -9.84
N HIS A 110 -6.15 2.58 -10.31
CA HIS A 110 -7.24 1.66 -10.03
C HIS A 110 -7.31 1.33 -8.55
N ILE A 111 -6.17 1.07 -7.94
CA ILE A 111 -6.10 0.76 -6.50
C ILE A 111 -6.59 1.96 -5.67
N LEU A 112 -6.16 3.18 -6.01
CA LEU A 112 -6.60 4.35 -5.27
C LEU A 112 -8.11 4.55 -5.37
N LYS A 113 -8.71 4.29 -6.52
CA LYS A 113 -10.16 4.36 -6.68
C LYS A 113 -10.87 3.32 -5.82
N GLU A 114 -10.33 2.10 -5.76
CA GLU A 114 -10.90 1.05 -4.92
C GLU A 114 -10.83 1.41 -3.44
N LEU A 115 -9.70 1.95 -3.00
CA LEU A 115 -9.53 2.38 -1.61
C LEU A 115 -10.45 3.56 -1.27
N GLU A 116 -10.71 4.45 -2.22
CA GLU A 116 -11.69 5.53 -2.02
C GLU A 116 -13.10 4.96 -1.87
N THR A 117 -13.46 3.96 -2.66
CA THR A 117 -14.76 3.31 -2.59
C THR A 117 -14.95 2.62 -1.23
N LEU A 118 -13.89 2.05 -0.67
CA LEU A 118 -13.94 1.45 0.65
C LEU A 118 -13.83 2.48 1.77
N LYS A 119 -13.67 3.75 1.43
CA LYS A 119 -13.53 4.87 2.37
C LYS A 119 -12.30 4.77 3.26
N ILE A 120 -11.28 4.11 2.80
CA ILE A 120 -9.98 4.04 3.49
C ILE A 120 -9.17 5.29 3.19
N VAL A 121 -9.24 5.81 1.97
CA VAL A 121 -8.57 7.04 1.57
C VAL A 121 -9.56 8.02 0.97
N GLU A 122 -9.17 9.29 0.94
CA GLU A 122 -9.98 10.35 0.32
C GLU A 122 -9.08 11.34 -0.40
N LYS A 123 -9.66 12.10 -1.31
CA LYS A 123 -8.91 13.15 -2.00
C LYS A 123 -8.65 14.30 -1.03
N VAL A 124 -7.47 14.88 -1.12
CA VAL A 124 -7.12 16.04 -0.29
C VAL A 124 -7.93 17.24 -0.76
N PRO A 125 -8.72 17.87 0.11
CA PRO A 125 -9.51 19.05 -0.30
C PRO A 125 -8.61 20.20 -0.70
N GLY A 126 -8.84 20.77 -1.88
CA GLY A 126 -8.05 21.89 -2.37
C GLY A 126 -6.62 21.59 -2.73
N GLY A 127 -6.21 20.32 -2.70
CA GLY A 127 -4.85 19.92 -3.00
C GLY A 127 -4.81 18.75 -3.95
N LYS A 128 -3.61 18.23 -4.18
CA LYS A 128 -3.40 17.06 -5.03
C LYS A 128 -3.14 15.84 -4.15
N GLY A 129 -3.46 14.67 -4.68
CA GLY A 129 -3.15 13.43 -4.02
C GLY A 129 -4.24 12.93 -3.09
N ARG A 130 -3.87 11.99 -2.25
CA ARG A 130 -4.79 11.30 -1.36
C ARG A 130 -4.30 11.34 0.08
N ARG A 131 -5.22 11.23 1.02
CA ARG A 131 -4.88 11.08 2.45
C ARG A 131 -5.76 9.99 3.05
N VAL A 132 -5.30 9.41 4.15
CA VAL A 132 -6.08 8.38 4.83
C VAL A 132 -7.25 9.05 5.56
N THR A 133 -8.41 8.39 5.55
CA THR A 133 -9.57 8.88 6.31
C THR A 133 -9.43 8.48 7.79
N PRO A 134 -10.16 9.10 8.72
CA PRO A 134 -10.14 8.64 10.11
C PRO A 134 -10.55 7.17 10.26
N GLN A 135 -11.51 6.69 9.46
CA GLN A 135 -11.91 5.29 9.46
C GLN A 135 -10.77 4.41 8.95
N GLY A 136 -10.12 4.82 7.84
CA GLY A 136 -8.98 4.10 7.28
C GLY A 136 -7.82 4.03 8.24
N GLN A 137 -7.56 5.11 8.96
CA GLN A 137 -6.51 5.12 9.97
C GLN A 137 -6.80 4.09 11.06
N ARG A 138 -8.02 4.00 11.54
CA ARG A 138 -8.39 3.01 12.55
C ARG A 138 -8.22 1.59 12.03
N ASP A 139 -8.65 1.34 10.79
CA ASP A 139 -8.53 0.01 10.19
C ASP A 139 -7.07 -0.42 10.05
N LEU A 140 -6.22 0.48 9.56
CA LEU A 140 -4.80 0.20 9.39
C LEU A 140 -4.11 0.00 10.75
N ASP A 141 -4.43 0.82 11.73
CA ASP A 141 -3.87 0.70 13.07
C ASP A 141 -4.34 -0.57 13.78
N SER A 142 -5.56 -1.02 13.51
CA SER A 142 -6.08 -2.27 14.05
C SER A 142 -5.26 -3.47 13.57
N ILE A 143 -4.95 -3.51 12.28
CA ILE A 143 -4.11 -4.57 11.72
C ILE A 143 -2.69 -4.49 12.27
N ALA A 144 -2.15 -3.28 12.40
CA ALA A 144 -0.82 -3.09 12.97
C ALA A 144 -0.77 -3.58 14.42
N GLY A 145 -1.83 -3.32 15.18
CA GLY A 145 -1.94 -3.81 16.56
C GLY A 145 -1.92 -5.31 16.66
N GLN A 146 -2.58 -6.01 15.75
CA GLN A 146 -2.57 -7.47 15.72
C GLN A 146 -1.16 -8.03 15.47
N ILE A 147 -0.38 -7.37 14.65
CA ILE A 147 1.00 -7.78 14.39
C ILE A 147 1.87 -7.49 15.62
N GLY A 148 1.70 -6.31 16.19
CA GLY A 148 2.51 -5.88 17.34
C GLY A 148 2.27 -6.69 18.61
N GLU A 149 1.15 -7.42 18.69
CA GLU A 149 0.86 -8.24 19.85
C GLU A 149 1.59 -9.58 19.83
N LYS A 150 2.22 -9.94 18.75
CA LYS A 150 2.88 -11.24 18.61
C LYS A 150 4.35 -11.20 19.01
#